data_20d21649982c87c461c201a54cd4437c
#
_entry.id   20d21649982c87c461c201a54cd4437c
#
_cell.length_a   1.000
_cell.length_b   1.000
_cell.length_c   1.000
_cell.angle_alpha   90.00
_cell.angle_beta   90.00
_cell.angle_gamma   90.00
#
_symmetry.space_group_name_H-M   'P 1'
#
loop_
_entity.id
_entity.type
_entity.pdbx_description
1 polymer ?
#
loop_
_entity_poly.entity_id
_entity_poly.type
_entity_poly.pdbx_seq_one_letter_code
_entity_poly.pdbx_strand_id
1 'polypeptide(L)'
;MASVQGDGRHLCGGVLVSAQWVLSAAHCLEEADSKVQVLLGAHSLSQPEPSKRLYNVSRAVPHPDSRPDTIDHDLLLLQLSDRAALGPXXXXXXXXXXXXXXXXXXXXXXXXVAGWGVVNHAGRQPDRLQHVRLKVVDRATCNLRSHHDGAVTERMMCAESKRRDSCKGDSGGPLVCGGVIEGVVTSGSRVCGNFKKPGIYTRVASYVAWIDSVLRQGTVA
;
A
#
# COMPACT_ATOMS: atom_id res chain seq x y z
N MET A 1 -3.14 -7.84 5.14
CA MET A 1 -2.92 -7.60 3.70
C MET A 1 -4.22 -7.76 2.95
N ALA A 2 -4.53 -6.84 2.08
CA ALA A 2 -5.75 -6.87 1.30
C ALA A 2 -5.42 -6.89 -0.18
N SER A 3 -6.28 -7.55 -0.97
CA SER A 3 -6.21 -7.51 -2.42
C SER A 3 -7.37 -6.67 -2.92
N VAL A 4 -7.05 -5.53 -3.53
CA VAL A 4 -8.04 -4.66 -4.14
C VAL A 4 -8.27 -5.19 -5.55
N GLN A 5 -9.49 -5.54 -5.87
CA GLN A 5 -9.80 -6.25 -7.11
C GLN A 5 -10.82 -5.53 -7.95
N GLY A 6 -10.70 -5.71 -9.25
CA GLY A 6 -11.67 -5.26 -10.22
C GLY A 6 -12.00 -6.41 -11.14
N ASP A 7 -13.27 -6.73 -11.25
CA ASP A 7 -13.74 -7.84 -12.09
C ASP A 7 -13.03 -9.15 -11.77
N GLY A 8 -12.81 -9.38 -10.47
CA GLY A 8 -12.21 -10.63 -10.02
C GLY A 8 -10.71 -10.71 -10.18
N ARG A 9 -10.06 -9.63 -10.59
CA ARG A 9 -8.62 -9.61 -10.79
C ARG A 9 -7.95 -8.70 -9.78
N HIS A 10 -6.79 -9.14 -9.30
CA HIS A 10 -5.97 -8.34 -8.39
C HIS A 10 -5.46 -7.10 -9.12
N LEU A 11 -5.76 -5.93 -8.61
CA LEU A 11 -5.27 -4.67 -9.15
C LEU A 11 -4.18 -4.06 -8.28
N CYS A 12 -4.40 -4.06 -6.98
CA CYS A 12 -3.53 -3.37 -6.03
C CYS A 12 -3.55 -4.09 -4.70
N GLY A 13 -2.53 -3.80 -3.90
CA GLY A 13 -2.55 -4.20 -2.51
C GLY A 13 -3.28 -3.18 -1.67
N GLY A 14 -3.46 -3.51 -0.42
CA GLY A 14 -4.03 -2.62 0.57
C GLY A 14 -3.82 -3.20 1.94
N VAL A 15 -4.20 -2.43 2.94
CA VAL A 15 -4.03 -2.89 4.31
C VAL A 15 -5.23 -2.47 5.15
N LEU A 16 -5.72 -3.41 5.94
CA LEU A 16 -6.86 -3.14 6.81
C LEU A 16 -6.40 -2.24 7.96
N VAL A 17 -7.05 -1.08 8.11
CA VAL A 17 -6.70 -0.13 9.17
C VAL A 17 -7.77 -0.01 10.24
N SER A 18 -8.94 -0.56 9.99
CA SER A 18 -9.97 -0.73 11.00
C SER A 18 -10.87 -1.86 10.50
N ALA A 19 -11.86 -2.23 11.30
CA ALA A 19 -12.70 -3.36 10.91
C ALA A 19 -13.47 -3.12 9.61
N GLN A 20 -13.58 -1.88 9.17
CA GLN A 20 -14.39 -1.57 8.00
C GLN A 20 -13.67 -0.73 6.95
N TRP A 21 -12.37 -0.47 7.13
CA TRP A 21 -11.66 0.41 6.21
C TRP A 21 -10.33 -0.18 5.77
N VAL A 22 -10.04 -0.05 4.48
CA VAL A 22 -8.79 -0.51 3.86
C VAL A 22 -8.08 0.71 3.27
N LEU A 23 -6.78 0.83 3.56
CA LEU A 23 -5.93 1.87 3.01
C LEU A 23 -5.19 1.32 1.80
N SER A 24 -5.19 2.07 0.72
CA SER A 24 -4.55 1.68 -0.52
C SER A 24 -4.02 2.93 -1.23
N ALA A 25 -3.75 2.85 -2.52
CA ALA A 25 -3.24 3.96 -3.31
C ALA A 25 -4.33 4.53 -4.20
N ALA A 26 -4.37 5.86 -4.31
CA ALA A 26 -5.44 6.53 -5.05
C ALA A 26 -5.48 6.12 -6.52
N HIS A 27 -4.31 5.93 -7.14
CA HIS A 27 -4.29 5.59 -8.56
C HIS A 27 -4.87 4.21 -8.86
N CYS A 28 -5.07 3.40 -7.83
CA CYS A 28 -5.67 2.07 -8.03
C CYS A 28 -7.07 2.16 -8.60
N LEU A 29 -7.80 3.22 -8.28
CA LEU A 29 -9.14 3.39 -8.84
C LEU A 29 -9.13 3.58 -10.35
N GLU A 30 -8.04 4.11 -10.88
CA GLU A 30 -7.96 4.36 -12.32
C GLU A 30 -7.85 3.08 -13.11
N GLU A 31 -7.41 2.00 -12.48
CA GLU A 31 -7.25 0.73 -13.16
C GLU A 31 -8.53 -0.10 -13.16
N ALA A 32 -9.53 0.31 -12.39
CA ALA A 32 -10.78 -0.43 -12.30
C ALA A 32 -11.75 0.06 -13.35
N ASP A 33 -12.26 -0.86 -14.16
CA ASP A 33 -13.28 -0.53 -15.16
C ASP A 33 -14.66 -0.51 -14.55
N SER A 34 -14.82 -1.12 -13.38
CA SER A 34 -16.10 -1.22 -12.74
C SER A 34 -15.88 -1.13 -11.24
N LYS A 35 -16.87 -1.55 -10.48
CA LYS A 35 -16.80 -1.57 -9.03
C LYS A 35 -15.59 -2.34 -8.52
N VAL A 36 -14.92 -1.79 -7.52
CA VAL A 36 -13.86 -2.52 -6.85
C VAL A 36 -14.42 -3.35 -5.70
N GLN A 37 -13.72 -4.42 -5.40
CA GLN A 37 -13.98 -5.26 -4.24
C GLN A 37 -12.67 -5.48 -3.50
N VAL A 38 -12.77 -5.95 -2.28
CA VAL A 38 -11.58 -6.20 -1.45
C VAL A 38 -11.61 -7.62 -0.95
N LEU A 39 -10.53 -8.35 -1.22
CA LEU A 39 -10.36 -9.71 -0.73
C LEU A 39 -9.45 -9.67 0.50
N LEU A 40 -9.96 -10.18 1.61
CA LEU A 40 -9.20 -10.27 2.85
C LEU A 40 -8.97 -11.73 3.20
N GLY A 41 -7.94 -11.96 3.99
CA GLY A 41 -7.66 -13.28 4.52
C GLY A 41 -7.06 -14.25 3.54
N ALA A 42 -6.51 -13.76 2.42
CA ALA A 42 -5.98 -14.62 1.38
C ALA A 42 -4.47 -14.75 1.47
N HIS A 43 -3.99 -15.94 1.19
CA HIS A 43 -2.59 -16.17 0.87
C HIS A 43 -2.47 -16.44 -0.62
N SER A 44 -3.32 -17.30 -1.13
CA SER A 44 -3.43 -17.58 -2.57
C SER A 44 -4.60 -16.81 -3.15
N LEU A 45 -4.38 -16.17 -4.29
CA LEU A 45 -5.47 -15.45 -4.96
C LEU A 45 -6.49 -16.42 -5.55
N SER A 46 -6.06 -17.58 -6.03
CA SER A 46 -6.94 -18.47 -6.79
C SER A 46 -7.49 -19.64 -6.00
N GLN A 47 -6.78 -20.11 -4.98
CA GLN A 47 -7.17 -21.33 -4.28
C GLN A 47 -8.19 -21.03 -3.19
N PRO A 48 -9.14 -21.97 -2.96
CA PRO A 48 -10.07 -21.81 -1.83
C PRO A 48 -9.30 -21.87 -0.51
N GLU A 49 -9.62 -20.95 0.37
CA GLU A 49 -9.00 -20.90 1.70
C GLU A 49 -10.09 -20.52 2.70
N PRO A 50 -10.13 -21.18 3.86
CA PRO A 50 -11.22 -20.89 4.81
C PRO A 50 -11.23 -19.45 5.32
N SER A 51 -10.06 -18.81 5.36
CA SER A 51 -9.95 -17.44 5.87
C SER A 51 -10.35 -16.39 4.86
N LYS A 52 -10.48 -16.76 3.58
CA LYS A 52 -10.78 -15.80 2.53
C LYS A 52 -12.18 -15.26 2.61
N ARG A 53 -12.32 -13.99 2.38
CA ARG A 53 -13.63 -13.38 2.25
C ARG A 53 -13.55 -12.17 1.36
N LEU A 54 -14.49 -12.08 0.42
CA LEU A 54 -14.57 -10.97 -0.53
C LEU A 54 -15.63 -9.98 -0.04
N TYR A 55 -15.26 -8.70 -0.02
CA TYR A 55 -16.13 -7.64 0.45
C TYR A 55 -16.43 -6.68 -0.68
N ASN A 56 -17.66 -6.19 -0.71
CA ASN A 56 -17.99 -5.05 -1.57
C ASN A 56 -17.52 -3.79 -0.88
N VAL A 57 -17.35 -2.74 -1.69
CA VAL A 57 -16.91 -1.43 -1.20
C VAL A 57 -18.11 -0.49 -1.28
N SER A 58 -18.48 0.08 -0.13
CA SER A 58 -19.60 1.00 -0.09
C SER A 58 -19.18 2.43 -0.42
N ARG A 59 -17.91 2.77 -0.17
CA ARG A 59 -17.43 4.11 -0.41
C ARG A 59 -15.93 4.09 -0.67
N ALA A 60 -15.50 4.84 -1.67
CA ALA A 60 -14.08 5.01 -1.99
C ALA A 60 -13.73 6.47 -1.82
N VAL A 61 -12.73 6.75 -0.98
CA VAL A 61 -12.35 8.12 -0.63
C VAL A 61 -10.86 8.30 -0.97
N PRO A 62 -10.56 8.82 -2.16
CA PRO A 62 -9.16 9.16 -2.45
C PRO A 62 -8.78 10.42 -1.70
N HIS A 63 -7.48 10.56 -1.42
CA HIS A 63 -7.02 11.80 -0.79
C HIS A 63 -7.43 12.99 -1.68
N PRO A 64 -7.95 14.06 -1.10
CA PRO A 64 -8.46 15.15 -1.92
C PRO A 64 -7.40 15.86 -2.76
N ASP A 65 -6.15 15.74 -2.39
CA ASP A 65 -5.06 16.36 -3.16
C ASP A 65 -4.37 15.42 -4.12
N SER A 66 -4.83 14.19 -4.23
CA SER A 66 -4.23 13.27 -5.20
C SER A 66 -4.61 13.69 -6.61
N ARG A 67 -3.69 13.48 -7.55
CA ARG A 67 -3.91 13.84 -8.95
C ARG A 67 -3.46 12.70 -9.86
N PRO A 68 -4.08 12.55 -11.02
CA PRO A 68 -3.70 11.43 -11.91
C PRO A 68 -2.27 11.49 -12.42
N ASP A 69 -1.69 12.69 -12.49
CA ASP A 69 -0.38 12.86 -13.14
C ASP A 69 0.79 12.93 -12.16
N THR A 70 0.55 12.76 -10.88
CA THR A 70 1.64 12.79 -9.89
C THR A 70 1.50 11.62 -8.92
N ILE A 71 2.58 11.39 -8.16
CA ILE A 71 2.52 10.41 -7.07
C ILE A 71 2.30 11.06 -5.72
N ASP A 72 2.04 12.37 -5.71
CA ASP A 72 1.77 13.09 -4.46
C ASP A 72 0.43 12.64 -3.89
N HIS A 73 0.40 12.48 -2.57
CA HIS A 73 -0.84 12.19 -1.84
C HIS A 73 -1.57 10.98 -2.40
N ASP A 74 -0.82 9.96 -2.75
CA ASP A 74 -1.36 8.79 -3.44
C ASP A 74 -1.95 7.80 -2.45
N LEU A 75 -3.03 8.20 -1.79
CA LEU A 75 -3.72 7.38 -0.80
C LEU A 75 -5.20 7.29 -1.08
N LEU A 76 -5.77 6.18 -0.69
CA LEU A 76 -7.17 5.85 -0.90
C LEU A 76 -7.69 5.10 0.31
N LEU A 77 -8.87 5.47 0.78
CA LEU A 77 -9.54 4.71 1.82
C LEU A 77 -10.80 4.09 1.23
N LEU A 78 -10.92 2.78 1.42
CA LEU A 78 -12.07 2.03 0.93
C LEU A 78 -12.88 1.54 2.12
N GLN A 79 -14.16 1.91 2.16
CA GLN A 79 -15.05 1.45 3.22
C GLN A 79 -15.73 0.16 2.77
N LEU A 80 -15.55 -0.88 3.54
CA LEU A 80 -16.17 -2.16 3.23
C LEU A 80 -17.66 -2.08 3.53
N SER A 81 -18.44 -2.82 2.75
CA SER A 81 -19.90 -2.84 2.95
C SER A 81 -20.30 -3.54 4.24
N ASP A 82 -19.44 -4.42 4.75
CA ASP A 82 -19.64 -5.09 6.04
C ASP A 82 -18.34 -4.98 6.84
N ARG A 83 -18.48 -5.07 8.15
CA ARG A 83 -17.31 -5.10 9.00
C ARG A 83 -16.55 -6.41 8.80
N ALA A 84 -15.24 -6.33 8.74
CA ALA A 84 -14.42 -7.53 8.59
C ALA A 84 -14.42 -8.32 9.88
N ALA A 85 -14.43 -9.63 9.72
CA ALA A 85 -14.34 -10.52 10.89
C ALA A 85 -12.86 -10.65 11.27
N LEU A 86 -12.47 -9.95 12.30
CA LEU A 86 -11.08 -9.92 12.72
C LEU A 86 -10.69 -11.21 13.44
N GLY A 87 -9.46 -11.58 13.21
CA GLY A 87 -8.91 -12.80 13.79
C GLY A 87 -7.47 -12.96 13.38
N PRO A 88 -6.95 -14.10 13.64
CA PRO A 88 -5.51 -14.33 13.32
C PRO A 88 -5.09 -13.99 11.91
N UNK A 89 -5.91 -14.20 11.10
CA UNK A 89 -5.58 -13.97 9.71
C UNK A 89 -5.86 -12.58 9.24
N UNK A 90 -6.74 -11.89 10.05
CA UNK A 90 -7.06 -10.60 9.59
C UNK A 90 -6.88 -9.70 10.76
N UNK A 91 -5.90 -9.16 10.83
CA UNK A 91 -5.60 -8.24 11.89
C UNK A 91 -5.60 -6.84 11.31
N UNK A 92 -5.75 -5.98 12.15
CA UNK A 92 -5.72 -4.60 11.79
C UNK A 92 -4.34 -4.12 12.10
N UNK A 93 -3.85 -3.48 11.35
CA UNK A 93 -2.55 -2.94 11.50
C UNK A 93 -2.66 -1.60 12.10
N UNK A 94 -1.85 -1.39 12.82
CA UNK A 94 -1.89 -0.13 13.48
C UNK A 94 -1.31 0.89 12.54
N UNK A 95 -1.82 1.89 12.58
CA UNK A 95 -1.34 3.04 11.83
C UNK A 95 -0.37 3.72 12.68
N UNK A 96 0.45 4.16 12.18
CA UNK A 96 1.44 4.86 12.93
C UNK A 96 0.81 5.97 13.64
N UNK A 97 1.04 5.90 14.65
CA UNK A 97 0.43 6.91 15.44
C UNK A 97 1.13 8.20 15.10
N UNK A 98 0.68 9.01 15.31
CA UNK A 98 1.13 10.34 15.02
C UNK A 98 2.40 10.73 15.65
N UNK A 99 2.70 10.13 16.36
CA UNK A 99 3.79 10.42 17.10
C UNK A 99 5.09 10.43 16.40
N UNK A 100 5.17 9.79 15.78
CA UNK A 100 6.42 9.61 15.26
C UNK A 100 6.73 10.48 14.09
N UNK A 101 6.42 11.39 14.19
CA UNK A 101 6.65 12.20 13.11
C UNK A 101 7.99 12.29 12.58
N UNK A 102 8.53 12.68 12.95
CA UNK A 102 9.65 13.13 12.54
C UNK A 102 10.63 12.43 11.74
N UNK A 103 11.01 11.89 12.22
CA UNK A 103 12.18 11.31 11.78
C UNK A 103 11.93 10.56 10.55
N UNK A 104 12.74 10.73 9.94
CA UNK A 104 12.71 9.92 8.76
C UNK A 104 12.96 8.56 9.30
N UNK A 105 12.46 7.85 8.88
CA UNK A 105 12.59 6.49 9.21
C UNK A 105 14.06 6.21 9.35
N UNK A 106 14.27 5.52 10.10
CA UNK A 106 15.62 5.18 10.38
C UNK A 106 16.21 4.55 9.18
N UNK A 107 17.08 4.87 8.92
CA UNK A 107 17.81 4.35 7.77
C UNK A 107 18.41 3.05 8.20
N UNK A 108 18.36 2.31 7.77
CA UNK A 108 18.93 1.06 7.91
C UNK A 108 18.01 0.06 8.59
N UNK A 109 17.00 0.45 8.67
CA UNK A 109 16.06 -0.42 9.29
C UNK A 109 15.40 -1.21 8.21
N UNK A 110 15.00 -2.33 8.53
CA UNK A 110 14.39 -3.22 7.58
C UNK A 110 12.90 -3.11 7.71
N UNK A 111 12.32 -3.11 6.69
CA UNK A 111 10.91 -3.06 6.63
C UNK A 111 10.46 -4.22 5.80
N UNK A 112 9.24 -4.64 6.01
CA UNK A 112 8.66 -5.69 5.26
C UNK A 112 7.67 -5.15 4.29
N VAL A 113 7.70 -5.62 3.11
CA VAL A 113 6.64 -5.30 2.13
C VAL A 113 6.07 -6.61 1.61
N ALA A 114 4.75 -6.63 1.38
CA ALA A 114 4.06 -7.84 0.93
C ALA A 114 3.14 -7.53 -0.24
N GLY A 115 2.90 -8.53 -1.09
CA GLY A 115 2.00 -8.32 -2.19
C GLY A 115 1.98 -9.46 -3.17
N TRP A 116 1.05 -9.37 -4.13
CA TRP A 116 0.90 -10.33 -5.21
C TRP A 116 1.36 -9.74 -6.55
N GLY A 117 2.09 -8.68 -6.50
CA GLY A 117 2.52 -8.02 -7.72
C GLY A 117 3.62 -8.77 -8.44
N VAL A 118 4.06 -8.19 -9.53
CA VAL A 118 5.06 -8.80 -10.39
C VAL A 118 6.37 -9.03 -9.64
N VAL A 119 6.93 -10.22 -9.74
CA VAL A 119 8.16 -10.56 -9.02
C VAL A 119 9.38 -10.70 -9.92
N ASN A 120 9.22 -10.54 -11.24
CA ASN A 120 10.37 -10.61 -12.15
C ASN A 120 10.11 -9.73 -13.36
N HIS A 121 11.16 -9.59 -14.17
CA HIS A 121 11.08 -8.70 -15.33
C HIS A 121 10.16 -9.22 -16.43
N ALA A 122 9.80 -10.48 -16.40
CA ALA A 122 8.88 -11.03 -17.37
C ALA A 122 7.42 -10.69 -17.10
N GLY A 123 7.15 -10.00 -15.98
CA GLY A 123 5.79 -9.58 -15.67
C GLY A 123 4.93 -10.65 -15.03
N ARG A 124 5.55 -11.70 -14.51
CA ARG A 124 4.81 -12.79 -13.91
C ARG A 124 4.21 -12.38 -12.57
N GLN A 125 2.92 -12.61 -12.42
CA GLN A 125 2.22 -12.31 -11.18
C GLN A 125 2.06 -13.58 -10.36
N PRO A 126 2.55 -13.60 -9.12
CA PRO A 126 2.41 -14.80 -8.29
C PRO A 126 0.99 -14.99 -7.82
N ASP A 127 0.61 -16.25 -7.61
CA ASP A 127 -0.67 -16.56 -7.01
C ASP A 127 -0.62 -16.41 -5.50
N ARG A 128 0.53 -16.68 -4.90
CA ARG A 128 0.68 -16.65 -3.45
C ARG A 128 1.30 -15.35 -3.00
N LEU A 129 0.84 -14.86 -1.86
CA LEU A 129 1.37 -13.63 -1.28
C LEU A 129 2.87 -13.75 -1.06
N GLN A 130 3.60 -12.77 -1.55
CA GLN A 130 5.06 -12.72 -1.43
C GLN A 130 5.45 -11.68 -0.41
N HIS A 131 6.59 -11.90 0.22
CA HIS A 131 7.15 -10.95 1.19
C HIS A 131 8.59 -10.68 0.81
N VAL A 132 9.00 -9.43 1.04
CA VAL A 132 10.41 -9.08 0.87
C VAL A 132 10.80 -8.10 1.95
N ARG A 133 12.03 -8.25 2.45
CA ARG A 133 12.60 -7.31 3.42
C ARG A 133 13.49 -6.34 2.68
N LEU A 134 13.27 -5.07 2.92
CA LEU A 134 13.99 -4.01 2.23
C LEU A 134 14.51 -3.01 3.24
N LYS A 135 15.66 -2.44 2.93
CA LYS A 135 16.23 -1.38 3.76
C LYS A 135 15.71 -0.03 3.31
N VAL A 136 15.44 0.84 4.26
CA VAL A 136 15.05 2.21 3.96
C VAL A 136 16.25 2.94 3.37
N VAL A 137 16.00 3.71 2.32
CA VAL A 137 17.01 4.51 1.65
C VAL A 137 16.84 5.95 2.09
N ASP A 138 17.94 6.58 2.49
CA ASP A 138 17.95 7.98 2.87
C ASP A 138 17.34 8.85 1.76
N ARG A 139 16.50 9.82 2.14
CA ARG A 139 15.79 10.65 1.15
C ARG A 139 16.77 11.41 0.26
N ALA A 140 17.85 11.92 0.83
CA ALA A 140 18.84 12.66 0.03
C ALA A 140 19.45 11.76 -1.04
N THR A 141 19.74 10.50 -0.69
CA THR A 141 20.26 9.55 -1.67
C THR A 141 19.21 9.25 -2.74
N CYS A 142 17.97 9.05 -2.29
CA CYS A 142 16.88 8.72 -3.21
C CYS A 142 16.62 9.86 -4.19
N ASN A 143 16.93 11.09 -3.80
CA ASN A 143 16.71 12.27 -4.62
C ASN A 143 17.91 12.65 -5.50
N LEU A 144 18.96 11.84 -5.49
CA LEU A 144 20.08 12.10 -6.40
C LEU A 144 19.60 12.11 -7.85
N ARG A 145 20.32 12.84 -8.71
CA ARG A 145 19.97 12.90 -10.13
C ARG A 145 19.93 11.52 -10.76
N SER A 146 20.83 10.64 -10.33
CA SER A 146 20.88 9.29 -10.88
C SER A 146 19.74 8.40 -10.40
N HIS A 147 19.03 8.85 -9.38
CA HIS A 147 17.93 8.08 -8.80
C HIS A 147 16.59 8.72 -9.17
N HIS A 148 15.92 9.37 -8.24
CA HIS A 148 14.62 9.97 -8.54
C HIS A 148 14.68 11.49 -8.75
N ASP A 149 15.86 12.04 -8.71
CA ASP A 149 16.11 13.41 -9.13
C ASP A 149 15.15 14.42 -8.48
N GLY A 150 15.08 14.38 -7.17
CA GLY A 150 14.32 15.37 -6.42
C GLY A 150 12.83 15.12 -6.30
N ALA A 151 12.34 13.99 -6.81
CA ALA A 151 10.90 13.76 -6.82
C ALA A 151 10.34 13.30 -5.47
N VAL A 152 11.20 12.93 -4.53
CA VAL A 152 10.74 12.36 -3.25
C VAL A 152 10.60 13.49 -2.24
N THR A 153 9.35 13.75 -1.85
CA THR A 153 9.05 14.82 -0.89
C THR A 153 9.18 14.31 0.53
N GLU A 154 9.02 15.23 1.48
CA GLU A 154 9.06 14.85 2.90
C GLU A 154 7.88 13.97 3.31
N ARG A 155 6.83 13.93 2.50
CA ARG A 155 5.70 13.04 2.75
C ARG A 155 5.88 11.66 2.12
N MET A 156 7.06 11.40 1.60
CA MET A 156 7.39 10.14 0.97
C MET A 156 8.62 9.55 1.62
N MET A 157 8.83 8.26 1.41
CA MET A 157 10.04 7.58 1.84
C MET A 157 10.42 6.57 0.78
N CYS A 158 11.67 6.15 0.81
CA CYS A 158 12.20 5.21 -0.16
C CYS A 158 12.72 3.96 0.53
N ALA A 159 12.61 2.85 -0.16
CA ALA A 159 13.26 1.62 0.25
C ALA A 159 13.99 1.05 -0.95
N GLU A 160 15.05 0.30 -0.68
CA GLU A 160 15.89 -0.20 -1.75
C GLU A 160 15.09 -1.03 -2.74
N SER A 161 15.56 -1.02 -3.98
CA SER A 161 14.93 -1.75 -5.05
C SER A 161 15.78 -2.96 -5.36
N LYS A 162 15.20 -4.15 -5.22
CA LYS A 162 15.89 -5.38 -5.50
C LYS A 162 15.09 -6.17 -6.51
N ARG A 163 15.56 -7.38 -6.78
CA ARG A 163 14.88 -8.24 -7.71
C ARG A 163 13.42 -8.45 -7.36
N ARG A 164 13.12 -8.51 -6.05
CA ARG A 164 11.76 -8.69 -5.56
C ARG A 164 11.19 -7.41 -5.00
N ASP A 165 11.49 -6.34 -5.65
CA ASP A 165 10.97 -5.03 -5.30
C ASP A 165 9.44 -5.00 -5.44
N SER A 166 8.82 -4.07 -4.73
CA SER A 166 7.40 -3.78 -4.97
C SER A 166 7.25 -3.24 -6.39
N CYS A 167 6.28 -3.74 -7.11
CA CYS A 167 6.12 -3.43 -8.51
C CYS A 167 4.64 -3.33 -8.83
N LYS A 168 4.31 -3.34 -10.14
CA LYS A 168 2.92 -3.25 -10.53
C LYS A 168 2.12 -4.37 -9.89
N GLY A 169 1.00 -4.03 -9.31
CA GLY A 169 0.16 -4.99 -8.60
C GLY A 169 0.33 -4.92 -7.11
N ASP A 170 1.44 -4.32 -6.65
CA ASP A 170 1.65 -4.09 -5.21
C ASP A 170 1.40 -2.66 -4.81
N SER A 171 1.13 -1.77 -5.77
CA SER A 171 0.75 -0.41 -5.43
C SER A 171 -0.38 -0.46 -4.43
N GLY A 172 -0.29 0.37 -3.41
CA GLY A 172 -1.29 0.36 -2.35
C GLY A 172 -0.99 -0.59 -1.22
N GLY A 173 -0.04 -1.49 -1.40
CA GLY A 173 0.34 -2.42 -0.34
C GLY A 173 1.17 -1.74 0.74
N PRO A 174 1.22 -2.35 1.92
CA PRO A 174 1.88 -1.71 3.06
C PRO A 174 3.37 -2.01 3.13
N LEU A 175 4.11 -1.02 3.61
CA LEU A 175 5.48 -1.20 4.09
C LEU A 175 5.39 -1.17 5.61
N VAL A 176 5.74 -2.26 6.24
CA VAL A 176 5.48 -2.45 7.66
C VAL A 176 6.79 -2.65 8.42
N CYS A 177 6.85 -2.06 9.60
CA CYS A 177 7.98 -2.25 10.50
C CYS A 177 7.43 -2.46 11.90
N GLY A 178 7.77 -3.62 12.48
CA GLY A 178 7.32 -3.90 13.83
C GLY A 178 5.83 -3.85 14.04
N GLY A 179 5.07 -4.31 13.06
CA GLY A 179 3.62 -4.31 13.16
C GLY A 179 2.95 -2.97 12.89
N VAL A 180 3.75 -1.96 12.53
CA VAL A 180 3.22 -0.62 12.27
C VAL A 180 3.35 -0.33 10.77
N ILE A 181 2.30 0.22 10.19
CA ILE A 181 2.33 0.63 8.79
C ILE A 181 3.11 1.93 8.67
N GLU A 182 4.25 1.88 8.03
CA GLU A 182 5.08 3.06 7.82
C GLU A 182 4.84 3.71 6.48
N GLY A 183 4.56 2.91 5.45
CA GLY A 183 4.38 3.44 4.13
C GLY A 183 3.37 2.66 3.32
N VAL A 184 2.93 3.28 2.23
CA VAL A 184 2.05 2.65 1.25
C VAL A 184 2.72 2.79 -0.11
N VAL A 185 2.85 1.68 -0.82
CA VAL A 185 3.52 1.69 -2.12
C VAL A 185 2.78 2.61 -3.08
N THR A 186 3.50 3.59 -3.64
CA THR A 186 2.90 4.47 -4.64
C THR A 186 2.73 3.73 -5.95
N SER A 187 1.85 4.24 -6.79
CA SER A 187 1.58 3.62 -8.08
C SER A 187 2.35 4.26 -9.22
N GLY A 188 3.38 5.02 -8.91
CA GLY A 188 4.20 5.63 -9.95
C GLY A 188 4.93 4.59 -10.77
N SER A 189 5.28 4.96 -11.99
CA SER A 189 6.01 4.05 -12.85
C SER A 189 7.48 4.00 -12.45
N ARG A 190 8.03 2.80 -12.52
CA ARG A 190 9.45 2.60 -12.24
C ARG A 190 9.87 1.25 -12.78
N VAL A 191 11.17 1.05 -12.86
CA VAL A 191 11.73 -0.22 -13.31
C VAL A 191 11.92 -1.11 -12.10
N CYS A 192 11.23 -2.24 -12.09
CA CYS A 192 11.29 -3.16 -10.97
C CYS A 192 12.68 -3.75 -10.84
N GLY A 193 13.18 -3.80 -9.61
CA GLY A 193 14.47 -4.42 -9.33
C GLY A 193 15.68 -3.59 -9.70
N ASN A 194 15.49 -2.32 -10.01
CA ASN A 194 16.60 -1.43 -10.37
C ASN A 194 17.04 -0.67 -9.12
N PHE A 195 18.26 -0.95 -8.66
CA PHE A 195 18.74 -0.33 -7.42
C PHE A 195 18.90 1.18 -7.53
N LYS A 196 19.02 1.73 -8.73
CA LYS A 196 19.08 3.17 -8.91
C LYS A 196 17.70 3.82 -8.86
N LYS A 197 16.65 3.03 -8.87
CA LYS A 197 15.28 3.54 -8.77
C LYS A 197 14.61 2.89 -7.56
N PRO A 198 14.98 3.30 -6.35
CA PRO A 198 14.34 2.74 -5.16
C PRO A 198 12.83 2.92 -5.19
N GLY A 199 12.12 2.04 -4.52
CA GLY A 199 10.68 2.18 -4.43
C GLY A 199 10.30 3.40 -3.63
N ILE A 200 9.22 4.06 -4.04
CA ILE A 200 8.70 5.23 -3.35
C ILE A 200 7.42 4.86 -2.64
N TYR A 201 7.33 5.26 -1.40
CA TYR A 201 6.19 4.93 -0.53
C TYR A 201 5.65 6.22 0.08
N THR A 202 4.34 6.33 0.14
CA THR A 202 3.73 7.45 0.84
C THR A 202 3.90 7.22 2.34
N ARG A 203 4.41 8.20 3.07
CA ARG A 203 4.62 8.08 4.52
C ARG A 203 3.29 8.23 5.24
N VAL A 204 2.85 7.14 5.87
CA VAL A 204 1.54 7.14 6.54
C VAL A 204 1.50 8.16 7.68
N ALA A 205 2.62 8.35 8.37
CA ALA A 205 2.66 9.30 9.49
C ALA A 205 2.26 10.72 9.07
N SER A 206 2.49 11.07 7.81
CA SER A 206 2.15 12.41 7.32
C SER A 206 0.65 12.58 7.06
N TYR A 207 -0.13 11.51 7.11
CA TYR A 207 -1.53 11.54 6.72
C TYR A 207 -2.48 11.04 7.80
N VAL A 208 -1.98 10.87 9.03
CA VAL A 208 -2.81 10.31 10.10
C VAL A 208 -4.05 11.14 10.36
N ALA A 209 -3.92 12.48 10.31
CA ALA A 209 -5.08 13.33 10.57
C ALA A 209 -6.17 13.12 9.52
N TRP A 210 -5.78 13.01 8.26
CA TRP A 210 -6.75 12.77 7.20
C TRP A 210 -7.40 11.38 7.35
N ILE A 211 -6.58 10.37 7.61
CA ILE A 211 -7.10 9.01 7.78
C ILE A 211 -8.12 9.00 8.92
N ASP A 212 -7.74 9.56 10.06
CA ASP A 212 -8.64 9.57 11.22
C ASP A 212 -9.94 10.31 10.92
N SER A 213 -9.86 11.41 10.19
CA SER A 213 -11.07 12.19 9.90
C SER A 213 -12.04 11.39 9.02
N VAL A 214 -11.50 10.65 8.04
CA VAL A 214 -12.37 9.84 7.18
C VAL A 214 -12.99 8.69 7.96
N LEU A 215 -12.21 8.03 8.80
CA LEU A 215 -12.74 6.93 9.58
C LEU A 215 -13.83 7.39 10.55
N ARG A 216 -13.66 8.56 11.14
CA ARG A 216 -14.68 9.09 12.04
C ARG A 216 -15.98 9.41 11.31
N GLN A 217 -15.87 9.98 10.11
CA GLN A 217 -17.06 10.28 9.32
C GLN A 217 -17.80 9.01 8.92
N GLY A 218 -17.07 7.97 8.62
CA GLY A 218 -17.66 6.71 8.20
C GLY A 218 -18.40 5.99 9.30
N THR A 219 -18.11 6.30 10.57
CA THR A 219 -18.81 5.63 11.68
C THR A 219 -20.07 6.37 12.09
N VAL A 220 -20.28 7.57 11.61
CA VAL A 220 -21.49 8.33 11.87
C VAL A 220 -22.45 8.03 10.74
N ALA A 221 -23.30 7.09 10.95
CA ALA A 221 -24.17 6.63 9.88
C ALA A 221 -25.31 7.58 9.63
#